data_c91e6849b0280e5d562fb854ed67904e
#
_entry.id   c91e6849b0280e5d562fb854ed67904e
#
_cell.length_a   1.000
_cell.length_b   1.000
_cell.length_c   1.000
_cell.angle_alpha   90.00
_cell.angle_beta   90.00
_cell.angle_gamma   90.00
#
_symmetry.space_group_name_H-M   'P 1'
#
loop_
_entity.id
_entity.type
_entity.pdbx_description
1 polymer ?
#
loop_
_entity_poly.entity_id
_entity_poly.type
_entity_poly.pdbx_seq_one_letter_code
_entity_poly.pdbx_strand_id
1 'polypeptide(L)'
;GEEIFGHFFFLSRPSGVRVTMPPVVKPEAVLKRSEELINVGQASSALQALQEFTFSRRFKQGPSSSMEPLMDRFMELCVDQRRGRAAKDALMQYKNAFQNTDPQSICNVTRHFLEHADSKVAEARSRADAAAEELDVDDLEESETPESILLGSVSQDQDRDRTDRTLVTPWLKFLWEAYRTALDILKNNTRLE
;
A
#
# COMPACT_ATOMS: atom_id res chain seq x y z
N GLY A 1 -75.59 -9.70 18.98
CA GLY A 1 -74.83 -9.40 17.93
C GLY A 1 -73.63 -10.24 17.77
N GLU A 2 -73.17 -10.61 16.65
CA GLU A 2 -72.32 -11.69 16.20
C GLU A 2 -70.83 -11.41 16.44
N GLU A 3 -70.14 -12.39 17.00
CA GLU A 3 -68.68 -12.49 17.14
C GLU A 3 -68.10 -12.82 15.80
N ILE A 4 -67.05 -12.01 15.39
CA ILE A 4 -66.21 -12.34 14.27
C ILE A 4 -64.88 -12.83 14.80
N PHE A 5 -64.68 -14.13 14.74
CA PHE A 5 -63.45 -14.84 15.00
C PHE A 5 -62.40 -14.46 13.96
N GLY A 6 -61.40 -13.70 14.36
CA GLY A 6 -60.22 -13.45 13.56
C GLY A 6 -59.31 -14.67 13.51
N HIS A 7 -59.21 -15.32 12.37
CA HIS A 7 -58.24 -16.37 12.09
C HIS A 7 -56.85 -15.80 12.07
N PHE A 8 -56.08 -16.03 13.12
CA PHE A 8 -54.66 -15.78 13.17
C PHE A 8 -53.92 -16.82 12.33
N PHE A 9 -53.54 -16.45 11.13
CA PHE A 9 -52.74 -17.28 10.25
C PHE A 9 -51.35 -17.38 10.81
N PHE A 10 -51.04 -18.47 11.50
CA PHE A 10 -49.70 -18.82 11.98
C PHE A 10 -48.85 -19.22 10.76
N LEU A 11 -48.18 -18.26 10.14
CA LEU A 11 -47.17 -18.51 9.11
C LEU A 11 -45.98 -19.22 9.77
N SER A 12 -45.93 -20.53 9.61
CA SER A 12 -44.76 -21.35 9.89
C SER A 12 -43.51 -20.76 9.24
N ARG A 13 -42.58 -20.29 10.08
CA ARG A 13 -41.22 -19.98 9.62
C ARG A 13 -40.60 -21.27 9.10
N PRO A 14 -40.05 -21.27 7.86
CA PRO A 14 -39.25 -22.39 7.40
C PRO A 14 -37.98 -22.47 8.25
N SER A 15 -37.95 -23.48 9.10
CA SER A 15 -36.78 -23.90 9.85
C SER A 15 -35.72 -24.39 8.87
N GLY A 16 -34.55 -23.76 8.87
CA GLY A 16 -33.36 -24.39 8.30
C GLY A 16 -32.54 -23.64 7.27
N VAL A 17 -32.53 -22.32 7.27
CA VAL A 17 -31.35 -21.65 6.68
C VAL A 17 -30.28 -21.65 7.76
N ARG A 18 -29.43 -22.67 7.75
CA ARG A 18 -28.11 -22.57 8.41
C ARG A 18 -27.37 -21.41 7.75
N VAL A 19 -27.42 -20.27 8.41
CA VAL A 19 -26.45 -19.20 8.11
C VAL A 19 -25.08 -19.79 8.47
N THR A 20 -24.44 -20.40 7.48
CA THR A 20 -23.05 -20.80 7.60
C THR A 20 -22.30 -19.52 7.82
N MET A 21 -21.91 -19.25 9.08
CA MET A 21 -20.99 -18.17 9.37
C MET A 21 -19.77 -18.37 8.45
N PRO A 22 -19.37 -17.35 7.68
CA PRO A 22 -18.20 -17.49 6.82
C PRO A 22 -17.02 -17.94 7.70
N PRO A 23 -16.19 -18.87 7.21
CA PRO A 23 -15.09 -19.44 7.98
C PRO A 23 -14.27 -18.34 8.62
N VAL A 24 -13.89 -18.55 9.88
CA VAL A 24 -13.05 -17.60 10.64
C VAL A 24 -11.73 -17.47 9.91
N VAL A 25 -11.60 -16.45 9.07
CA VAL A 25 -10.35 -16.19 8.34
C VAL A 25 -9.35 -15.67 9.35
N LYS A 26 -8.34 -16.48 9.65
CA LYS A 26 -7.21 -16.10 10.51
C LYS A 26 -6.29 -15.13 9.76
N PRO A 27 -5.63 -14.17 10.43
CA PRO A 27 -4.71 -13.23 9.79
C PRO A 27 -3.58 -13.94 9.03
N GLU A 28 -3.05 -15.03 9.59
CA GLU A 28 -2.02 -15.87 8.95
C GLU A 28 -2.48 -16.48 7.61
N ALA A 29 -3.75 -16.89 7.52
CA ALA A 29 -4.30 -17.44 6.28
C ALA A 29 -4.46 -16.36 5.20
N VAL A 30 -4.75 -15.12 5.60
CA VAL A 30 -4.82 -13.99 4.66
C VAL A 30 -3.43 -13.63 4.16
N LEU A 31 -2.44 -13.60 5.07
CA LEU A 31 -1.05 -13.34 4.71
C LEU A 31 -0.57 -14.39 3.68
N LYS A 32 -0.72 -15.67 4.00
CA LYS A 32 -0.34 -16.77 3.12
C LYS A 32 -1.02 -16.68 1.75
N ARG A 33 -2.32 -16.41 1.73
CA ARG A 33 -3.07 -16.23 0.49
C ARG A 33 -2.55 -15.02 -0.33
N SER A 34 -2.19 -13.93 0.34
CA SER A 34 -1.62 -12.78 -0.34
C SER A 34 -0.26 -13.09 -0.96
N GLU A 35 0.58 -13.88 -0.30
CA GLU A 35 1.86 -14.35 -0.82
C GLU A 35 1.69 -15.27 -2.03
N GLU A 36 0.73 -16.19 -1.96
CA GLU A 36 0.38 -17.07 -3.10
C GLU A 36 -0.06 -16.23 -4.32
N LEU A 37 -0.88 -15.21 -4.12
CA LEU A 37 -1.32 -14.31 -5.20
C LEU A 37 -0.17 -13.48 -5.79
N ILE A 38 0.77 -13.04 -4.95
CA ILE A 38 1.97 -12.32 -5.39
C ILE A 38 2.85 -13.24 -6.26
N ASN A 39 3.06 -14.48 -5.83
CA ASN A 39 3.86 -15.46 -6.55
C ASN A 39 3.26 -15.80 -7.93
N VAL A 40 1.96 -15.71 -8.08
CA VAL A 40 1.26 -15.87 -9.37
C VAL A 40 1.27 -14.56 -10.21
N GLY A 41 1.83 -13.46 -9.67
CA GLY A 41 1.87 -12.17 -10.37
C GLY A 41 0.59 -11.32 -10.21
N GLN A 42 -0.35 -11.75 -9.37
CA GLN A 42 -1.61 -11.03 -9.11
C GLN A 42 -1.51 -10.09 -7.91
N ALA A 43 -0.53 -9.21 -7.92
CA ALA A 43 -0.28 -8.27 -6.82
C ALA A 43 -1.46 -7.33 -6.51
N SER A 44 -2.27 -6.96 -7.50
CA SER A 44 -3.47 -6.14 -7.30
C SER A 44 -4.58 -6.90 -6.54
N SER A 45 -4.75 -8.20 -6.83
CA SER A 45 -5.70 -9.06 -6.12
C SER A 45 -5.24 -9.34 -4.70
N ALA A 46 -3.93 -9.50 -4.48
CA ALA A 46 -3.34 -9.62 -3.15
C ALA A 46 -3.59 -8.37 -2.31
N LEU A 47 -3.36 -7.19 -2.87
CA LEU A 47 -3.62 -5.93 -2.19
C LEU A 47 -5.10 -5.77 -1.82
N GLN A 48 -6.01 -6.14 -2.73
CA GLN A 48 -7.44 -6.09 -2.46
C GLN A 48 -7.83 -7.04 -1.32
N ALA A 49 -7.32 -8.27 -1.31
CA ALA A 49 -7.61 -9.25 -0.25
C ALA A 49 -7.12 -8.77 1.13
N LEU A 50 -5.93 -8.16 1.19
CA LEU A 50 -5.40 -7.55 2.41
C LEU A 50 -6.23 -6.34 2.84
N GLN A 51 -6.65 -5.50 1.90
CA GLN A 51 -7.49 -4.35 2.16
C GLN A 51 -8.85 -4.75 2.74
N GLU A 52 -9.53 -5.72 2.14
CA GLU A 52 -10.81 -6.25 2.63
C GLU A 52 -10.70 -6.77 4.07
N PHE A 53 -9.59 -7.47 4.38
CA PHE A 53 -9.35 -7.96 5.73
C PHE A 53 -9.09 -6.81 6.72
N THR A 54 -8.27 -5.81 6.36
CA THR A 54 -7.93 -4.65 7.19
C THR A 54 -9.19 -3.83 7.57
N PHE A 55 -10.16 -3.74 6.67
CA PHE A 55 -11.43 -3.06 6.94
C PHE A 55 -12.47 -3.97 7.63
N SER A 56 -12.19 -5.24 7.82
CA SER A 56 -13.10 -6.16 8.50
C SER A 56 -13.16 -5.90 10.02
N ARG A 57 -14.27 -6.27 10.65
CA ARG A 57 -14.43 -6.22 12.12
C ARG A 57 -13.38 -7.07 12.86
N ARG A 58 -12.92 -8.13 12.24
CA ARG A 58 -11.97 -9.10 12.81
C ARG A 58 -10.57 -8.52 12.99
N PHE A 59 -10.19 -7.60 12.13
CA PHE A 59 -8.92 -6.89 12.25
C PHE A 59 -8.76 -6.20 13.61
N LYS A 60 -9.82 -5.58 14.11
CA LYS A 60 -9.81 -4.88 15.41
C LYS A 60 -9.82 -5.82 16.63
N GLN A 61 -10.14 -7.07 16.45
CA GLN A 61 -10.28 -8.07 17.53
C GLN A 61 -9.04 -8.97 17.67
N GLY A 62 -8.14 -8.94 16.72
CA GLY A 62 -6.93 -9.76 16.72
C GLY A 62 -5.79 -9.16 17.56
N PRO A 63 -4.81 -9.99 17.96
CA PRO A 63 -3.62 -9.51 18.64
C PRO A 63 -2.73 -8.69 17.69
N SER A 64 -2.12 -7.62 18.18
CA SER A 64 -1.23 -6.74 17.39
C SER A 64 -0.08 -7.50 16.73
N SER A 65 0.52 -8.47 17.44
CA SER A 65 1.63 -9.28 16.96
C SER A 65 1.33 -10.10 15.69
N SER A 66 0.08 -10.51 15.50
CA SER A 66 -0.34 -11.21 14.26
C SER A 66 -0.75 -10.25 13.15
N MET A 67 -1.07 -9.01 13.50
CA MET A 67 -1.51 -7.99 12.54
C MET A 67 -0.36 -7.17 11.98
N GLU A 68 0.73 -7.02 12.74
CA GLU A 68 1.93 -6.28 12.32
C GLU A 68 2.52 -6.83 11.01
N PRO A 69 2.86 -8.13 10.86
CA PRO A 69 3.41 -8.65 9.62
C PRO A 69 2.43 -8.56 8.43
N LEU A 70 1.14 -8.64 8.71
CA LEU A 70 0.11 -8.45 7.68
C LEU A 70 0.09 -6.99 7.19
N MET A 71 0.20 -6.04 8.11
CA MET A 71 0.26 -4.62 7.78
C MET A 71 1.56 -4.27 7.05
N ASP A 72 2.70 -4.83 7.46
CA ASP A 72 3.97 -4.63 6.77
C ASP A 72 3.86 -5.09 5.30
N ARG A 73 3.32 -6.29 5.07
CA ARG A 73 3.12 -6.79 3.72
C ARG A 73 2.14 -5.95 2.90
N PHE A 74 1.10 -5.45 3.55
CA PHE A 74 0.15 -4.54 2.90
C PHE A 74 0.82 -3.22 2.51
N MET A 75 1.66 -2.65 3.38
CA MET A 75 2.40 -1.42 3.10
C MET A 75 3.41 -1.59 1.97
N GLU A 76 4.15 -2.70 1.93
CA GLU A 76 5.04 -3.04 0.82
C GLU A 76 4.31 -3.04 -0.53
N LEU A 77 3.17 -3.72 -0.60
CA LEU A 77 2.36 -3.76 -1.83
C LEU A 77 1.79 -2.38 -2.22
N CYS A 78 1.41 -1.57 -1.22
CA CYS A 78 0.95 -0.21 -1.47
C CYS A 78 2.06 0.66 -2.05
N VAL A 79 3.28 0.51 -1.59
CA VAL A 79 4.47 1.22 -2.13
C VAL A 79 4.73 0.74 -3.54
N ASP A 80 4.86 -0.58 -3.78
CA ASP A 80 5.15 -1.16 -5.10
C ASP A 80 4.14 -0.72 -6.17
N GLN A 81 2.87 -0.62 -5.80
CA GLN A 81 1.79 -0.18 -6.70
C GLN A 81 1.53 1.34 -6.64
N ARG A 82 2.27 2.09 -5.83
CA ARG A 82 2.10 3.54 -5.60
C ARG A 82 0.67 3.91 -5.18
N ARG A 83 0.05 3.10 -4.32
CA ARG A 83 -1.31 3.28 -3.81
C ARG A 83 -1.32 4.06 -2.48
N GLY A 84 -0.89 5.32 -2.49
CA GLY A 84 -0.78 6.16 -1.28
C GLY A 84 -2.09 6.31 -0.49
N ARG A 85 -3.24 6.41 -1.16
CA ARG A 85 -4.55 6.50 -0.47
C ARG A 85 -4.87 5.22 0.30
N ALA A 86 -4.67 4.05 -0.32
CA ALA A 86 -4.92 2.78 0.35
C ALA A 86 -4.01 2.60 1.57
N ALA A 87 -2.72 2.99 1.46
CA ALA A 87 -1.79 3.00 2.58
C ALA A 87 -2.24 3.92 3.72
N LYS A 88 -2.66 5.16 3.40
CA LYS A 88 -3.18 6.11 4.39
C LYS A 88 -4.40 5.56 5.12
N ASP A 89 -5.38 5.06 4.40
CA ASP A 89 -6.62 4.55 4.99
C ASP A 89 -6.35 3.33 5.88
N ALA A 90 -5.46 2.43 5.46
CA ALA A 90 -5.08 1.26 6.24
C ALA A 90 -4.30 1.63 7.51
N LEU A 91 -3.34 2.55 7.43
CA LEU A 91 -2.60 3.05 8.59
C LEU A 91 -3.52 3.76 9.59
N MET A 92 -4.51 4.53 9.12
CA MET A 92 -5.51 5.14 9.99
C MET A 92 -6.38 4.10 10.69
N GLN A 93 -6.78 3.03 9.99
CA GLN A 93 -7.50 1.90 10.59
C GLN A 93 -6.63 1.17 11.62
N TYR A 94 -5.36 0.95 11.32
CA TYR A 94 -4.41 0.33 12.23
C TYR A 94 -4.21 1.16 13.50
N LYS A 95 -3.98 2.47 13.36
CA LYS A 95 -3.93 3.40 14.48
C LYS A 95 -5.19 3.31 15.35
N ASN A 96 -6.37 3.39 14.74
CA ASN A 96 -7.63 3.35 15.47
C ASN A 96 -7.86 2.02 16.22
N ALA A 97 -7.31 0.92 15.71
CA ALA A 97 -7.44 -0.39 16.33
C ALA A 97 -6.47 -0.56 17.51
N PHE A 98 -5.21 -0.13 17.36
CA PHE A 98 -4.12 -0.51 18.25
C PHE A 98 -3.49 0.64 19.04
N GLN A 99 -3.92 1.89 18.86
CA GLN A 99 -3.35 3.06 19.57
C GLN A 99 -3.37 2.95 21.10
N ASN A 100 -4.34 2.23 21.66
CA ASN A 100 -4.49 2.04 23.10
C ASN A 100 -3.82 0.75 23.60
N THR A 101 -3.66 -0.24 22.73
CA THR A 101 -3.18 -1.57 23.07
C THR A 101 -1.67 -1.67 22.85
N ASP A 102 -1.20 -1.28 21.68
CA ASP A 102 0.20 -1.41 21.28
C ASP A 102 0.62 -0.25 20.35
N PRO A 103 0.97 0.91 20.92
CA PRO A 103 1.41 2.05 20.13
C PRO A 103 2.74 1.80 19.42
N GLN A 104 3.62 0.95 20.00
CA GLN A 104 4.93 0.65 19.42
C GLN A 104 4.81 -0.04 18.06
N SER A 105 3.86 -0.95 17.92
CA SER A 105 3.58 -1.62 16.64
C SER A 105 3.19 -0.62 15.53
N ILE A 106 2.47 0.46 15.88
CA ILE A 106 2.14 1.52 14.91
C ILE A 106 3.40 2.24 14.43
N CYS A 107 4.33 2.53 15.34
CA CYS A 107 5.62 3.13 15.00
C CYS A 107 6.44 2.21 14.09
N ASN A 108 6.49 0.91 14.38
CA ASN A 108 7.23 -0.07 13.60
C ASN A 108 6.70 -0.16 12.17
N VAL A 109 5.38 -0.35 12.01
CA VAL A 109 4.74 -0.42 10.69
C VAL A 109 4.94 0.89 9.90
N THR A 110 4.81 2.04 10.56
CA THR A 110 5.01 3.34 9.89
C THR A 110 6.47 3.52 9.47
N ARG A 111 7.44 3.11 10.29
CA ARG A 111 8.87 3.14 9.95
C ARG A 111 9.16 2.25 8.76
N HIS A 112 8.71 1.00 8.79
CA HIS A 112 8.87 0.04 7.71
C HIS A 112 8.29 0.57 6.38
N PHE A 113 7.12 1.18 6.44
CA PHE A 113 6.51 1.83 5.28
C PHE A 113 7.39 2.94 4.68
N LEU A 114 7.97 3.81 5.51
CA LEU A 114 8.85 4.88 5.06
C LEU A 114 10.18 4.34 4.50
N GLU A 115 10.80 3.38 5.18
CA GLU A 115 12.04 2.73 4.75
C GLU A 115 11.87 2.05 3.37
N HIS A 116 10.74 1.37 3.16
CA HIS A 116 10.45 0.75 1.88
C HIS A 116 10.20 1.80 0.77
N ALA A 117 9.52 2.90 1.08
CA ALA A 117 9.32 4.01 0.14
C ALA A 117 10.65 4.70 -0.23
N ASP A 118 11.53 4.94 0.75
CA ASP A 118 12.87 5.49 0.52
C ASP A 118 13.73 4.56 -0.35
N SER A 119 13.68 3.26 -0.09
CA SER A 119 14.37 2.25 -0.91
C SER A 119 13.93 2.31 -2.39
N LYS A 120 12.63 2.47 -2.65
CA LYS A 120 12.11 2.60 -4.02
C LYS A 120 12.54 3.89 -4.71
N VAL A 121 12.67 4.98 -3.97
CA VAL A 121 13.23 6.23 -4.52
C VAL A 121 14.70 6.06 -4.86
N ALA A 122 15.48 5.43 -3.98
CA ALA A 122 16.89 5.14 -4.24
C ALA A 122 17.07 4.24 -5.49
N GLU A 123 16.23 3.20 -5.62
CA GLU A 123 16.20 2.33 -6.79
C GLU A 123 15.84 3.10 -8.08
N ALA A 124 14.86 4.01 -8.00
CA ALA A 124 14.48 4.84 -9.15
C ALA A 124 15.58 5.81 -9.57
N ARG A 125 16.32 6.40 -8.60
CA ARG A 125 17.49 7.25 -8.89
C ARG A 125 18.60 6.45 -9.55
N SER A 126 18.95 5.28 -9.01
CA SER A 126 19.97 4.42 -9.59
C SER A 126 19.64 4.00 -11.04
N ARG A 127 18.37 3.75 -11.33
CA ARG A 127 17.92 3.47 -12.71
C ARG A 127 18.00 4.70 -13.61
N ALA A 128 17.71 5.89 -13.09
CA ALA A 128 17.83 7.13 -13.85
C ALA A 128 19.29 7.44 -14.17
N ASP A 129 20.19 7.25 -13.21
CA ASP A 129 21.65 7.43 -13.39
C ASP A 129 22.20 6.42 -14.41
N ALA A 130 21.82 5.15 -14.32
CA ALA A 130 22.21 4.12 -15.28
C ALA A 130 21.69 4.42 -16.70
N ALA A 131 20.46 4.89 -16.84
CA ALA A 131 19.90 5.29 -18.12
C ALA A 131 20.60 6.53 -18.71
N ALA A 132 21.07 7.45 -17.87
CA ALA A 132 21.83 8.61 -18.28
C ALA A 132 23.24 8.21 -18.77
N GLU A 133 23.89 7.24 -18.10
CA GLU A 133 25.19 6.71 -18.53
C GLU A 133 25.10 5.95 -19.86
N GLU A 134 24.00 5.20 -20.08
CA GLU A 134 23.77 4.44 -21.33
C GLU A 134 23.57 5.37 -22.54
N LEU A 135 22.90 6.52 -22.34
CA LEU A 135 22.74 7.55 -23.36
C LEU A 135 24.05 8.26 -23.69
N ASP A 136 24.94 8.44 -22.71
CA ASP A 136 26.26 9.11 -22.89
C ASP A 136 27.23 8.23 -23.69
N VAL A 137 27.10 6.92 -23.67
CA VAL A 137 27.95 5.97 -24.41
C VAL A 137 27.58 5.90 -25.90
N ASP A 138 26.28 6.00 -26.24
CA ASP A 138 25.82 5.95 -27.64
C ASP A 138 26.17 7.23 -28.39
N ASP A 139 26.29 8.38 -27.71
CA ASP A 139 26.65 9.70 -28.31
C ASP A 139 28.15 9.82 -28.65
N LEU A 140 28.99 8.96 -28.07
CA LEU A 140 30.43 8.95 -28.31
C LEU A 140 30.84 8.32 -29.66
N GLU A 141 29.93 7.60 -30.32
CA GLU A 141 30.19 6.94 -31.63
C GLU A 141 29.83 7.82 -32.85
N GLU A 142 29.12 8.94 -32.68
CA GLU A 142 28.82 9.90 -33.75
C GLU A 142 29.91 10.95 -33.85
N SER A 143 30.60 10.99 -34.99
CA SER A 143 31.77 11.81 -35.33
C SER A 143 31.64 13.29 -34.91
N GLU A 144 32.53 13.69 -34.03
CA GLU A 144 32.65 14.98 -33.38
C GLU A 144 32.82 16.15 -34.35
N THR A 145 31.75 16.87 -34.62
CA THR A 145 31.88 18.28 -35.05
C THR A 145 31.77 19.20 -33.83
N PRO A 146 32.51 20.35 -33.79
CA PRO A 146 32.42 21.26 -32.64
C PRO A 146 31.04 21.79 -32.35
N GLU A 147 30.13 21.77 -33.33
CA GLU A 147 28.71 22.14 -33.22
C GLU A 147 27.88 21.04 -32.56
N SER A 148 28.24 19.75 -32.81
CA SER A 148 27.54 18.61 -32.17
C SER A 148 27.89 18.51 -30.68
N ILE A 149 29.11 18.86 -30.28
CA ILE A 149 29.54 18.91 -28.86
C ILE A 149 28.78 19.99 -28.10
N LEU A 150 28.54 21.16 -28.69
CA LEU A 150 27.76 22.24 -28.08
C LEU A 150 26.25 21.87 -27.98
N LEU A 151 25.71 21.25 -29.01
CA LEU A 151 24.34 20.75 -29.02
C LEU A 151 24.18 19.57 -28.07
N GLY A 152 25.15 18.66 -27.99
CA GLY A 152 25.18 17.53 -27.07
C GLY A 152 25.17 17.95 -25.61
N SER A 153 25.98 18.96 -25.24
CA SER A 153 26.02 19.47 -23.86
C SER A 153 24.67 20.09 -23.40
N VAL A 154 23.94 20.70 -24.33
CA VAL A 154 22.60 21.28 -24.05
C VAL A 154 21.54 20.21 -24.06
N SER A 155 21.63 19.19 -24.92
CA SER A 155 20.67 18.09 -24.99
C SER A 155 20.83 17.10 -23.83
N GLN A 156 22.04 16.83 -23.38
CA GLN A 156 22.32 15.97 -22.22
C GLN A 156 21.63 16.50 -20.95
N ASP A 157 21.69 17.78 -20.67
CA ASP A 157 20.96 18.37 -19.53
C ASP A 157 19.44 18.24 -19.68
N GLN A 158 18.91 18.38 -20.89
CA GLN A 158 17.49 18.23 -21.17
C GLN A 158 17.02 16.76 -21.07
N ASP A 159 17.81 15.82 -21.54
CA ASP A 159 17.48 14.39 -21.48
C ASP A 159 17.62 13.84 -20.07
N ARG A 160 18.61 14.27 -19.32
CA ARG A 160 18.76 14.00 -17.88
C ARG A 160 17.56 14.51 -17.09
N ASP A 161 17.18 15.76 -17.30
CA ASP A 161 15.98 16.38 -16.71
C ASP A 161 14.71 15.63 -17.09
N ARG A 162 14.63 15.13 -18.30
CA ARG A 162 13.48 14.36 -18.82
C ARG A 162 13.41 12.97 -18.19
N THR A 163 14.54 12.29 -18.05
CA THR A 163 14.64 10.97 -17.40
C THR A 163 14.31 11.08 -15.92
N ASP A 164 14.82 12.07 -15.22
CA ASP A 164 14.47 12.35 -13.82
C ASP A 164 12.99 12.64 -13.63
N ARG A 165 12.38 13.40 -14.53
CA ARG A 165 10.94 13.68 -14.47
C ARG A 165 10.08 12.44 -14.67
N THR A 166 10.49 11.52 -15.52
CA THR A 166 9.72 10.33 -15.81
C THR A 166 9.90 9.21 -14.78
N LEU A 167 11.14 8.99 -14.34
CA LEU A 167 11.49 7.87 -13.46
C LEU A 167 11.46 8.24 -11.97
N VAL A 168 12.05 9.37 -11.60
CA VAL A 168 12.26 9.74 -10.19
C VAL A 168 11.12 10.58 -9.61
N THR A 169 10.63 11.58 -10.35
CA THR A 169 9.61 12.52 -9.85
C THR A 169 8.33 11.84 -9.34
N PRO A 170 7.77 10.77 -9.98
CA PRO A 170 6.60 10.08 -9.46
C PRO A 170 6.83 9.42 -8.11
N TRP A 171 8.04 8.90 -7.88
CA TRP A 171 8.43 8.30 -6.61
C TRP A 171 8.67 9.34 -5.52
N LEU A 172 9.25 10.50 -5.86
CA LEU A 172 9.40 11.61 -4.92
C LEU A 172 8.05 12.18 -4.48
N LYS A 173 7.09 12.28 -5.40
CA LYS A 173 5.71 12.67 -5.05
C LYS A 173 5.06 11.67 -4.11
N PHE A 174 5.22 10.38 -4.39
CA PHE A 174 4.72 9.32 -3.51
C PHE A 174 5.38 9.38 -2.12
N LEU A 175 6.70 9.55 -2.06
CA LEU A 175 7.45 9.67 -0.82
C LEU A 175 7.00 10.87 0.01
N TRP A 176 6.78 12.01 -0.62
CA TRP A 176 6.21 13.19 0.03
C TRP A 176 4.83 12.89 0.67
N GLU A 177 3.96 12.21 -0.05
CA GLU A 177 2.65 11.79 0.48
C GLU A 177 2.80 10.78 1.62
N ALA A 178 3.77 9.87 1.55
CA ALA A 178 4.08 8.90 2.59
C ALA A 178 4.52 9.58 3.89
N TYR A 179 5.49 10.51 3.82
CA TYR A 179 5.93 11.28 4.99
C TYR A 179 4.80 12.14 5.58
N ARG A 180 4.02 12.78 4.74
CA ARG A 180 2.85 13.55 5.20
C ARG A 180 1.84 12.65 5.91
N THR A 181 1.60 11.46 5.39
CA THR A 181 0.72 10.47 6.02
C THR A 181 1.26 10.00 7.37
N ALA A 182 2.56 9.72 7.46
CA ALA A 182 3.22 9.36 8.71
C ALA A 182 3.09 10.46 9.77
N LEU A 183 3.32 11.71 9.40
CA LEU A 183 3.12 12.85 10.29
C LEU A 183 1.66 12.99 10.77
N ASP A 184 0.69 12.81 9.86
CA ASP A 184 -0.73 12.84 10.22
C ASP A 184 -1.12 11.71 11.20
N ILE A 185 -0.45 10.56 11.09
CA ILE A 185 -0.70 9.40 11.96
C ILE A 185 -0.06 9.61 13.34
N LEU A 186 1.18 10.07 13.38
CA LEU A 186 1.93 10.26 14.63
C LEU A 186 1.45 11.49 15.39
N LYS A 187 1.01 12.53 14.69
CA LYS A 187 0.47 13.75 15.28
C LYS A 187 -0.69 13.47 16.23
N ASN A 188 -0.73 14.18 17.32
CA ASN A 188 -1.77 14.10 18.36
C ASN A 188 -1.81 12.78 19.15
N ASN A 189 -0.74 12.05 19.22
CA ASN A 189 -0.63 10.89 20.08
C ASN A 189 0.59 11.01 20.97
N THR A 190 0.39 11.49 22.20
CA THR A 190 1.47 11.68 23.21
C THR A 190 2.21 10.39 23.58
N ARG A 191 1.72 9.22 23.15
CA ARG A 191 2.40 7.92 23.35
C ARG A 191 3.28 7.54 22.16
N LEU A 192 3.16 8.25 21.03
CA LEU A 192 3.91 8.01 19.80
C LEU A 192 4.96 9.12 19.54
N GLU A 193 4.91 10.19 20.32
CA GLU A 193 5.93 11.21 20.39
C GLU A 193 7.05 10.76 21.35
#